data_55921b6d8b3d5e542264518be15b381b
#
_entry.id   55921b6d8b3d5e542264518be15b381b
#
_cell.length_a   1.000
_cell.length_b   1.000
_cell.length_c   1.000
_cell.angle_alpha   90.00
_cell.angle_beta   90.00
_cell.angle_gamma   90.00
#
_symmetry.space_group_name_H-M   'P 1'
#
loop_
_entity.id
_entity.type
_entity.pdbx_description
1 polymer ?
#
loop_
_entity_poly.entity_id
_entity_poly.type
_entity_poly.pdbx_seq_one_letter_code
_entity_poly.pdbx_strand_id
1 'polypeptide(L)'
;MDKKIRVGLVGVGGMGGCHFYNYEKIENAELVAVCDVRRDVAKQKVGKRNIKIYTNLDRMLQHNELDMIDICTPSYMHKNMAIKLLKKGYHVLCEKPMTLNSKDAEKVIEVAKATDKNFMVAHVVRFMKPYMVLRSIIESGELGKLIRLDMKRISGIPTWSWEDWMRDEKKSGGVTTDLSIHDLDFVQSVLGMPDTIQSYRYNMKDNNDTVVTNMTYGDTLVSCEGTWYNTGIPFHATFLAVFQNGSLELSDKLYKNGVPMEADEAKSEAVDLGINVGNDDGYLNEMQYFVNCIIENKKPDFVTPESSAQSVMLADMIKKKAKKL
;
A
#
# COMPACT_ATOMS: atom_id res chain seq x y z
N MET A 1 21.25 25.45 1.21
CA MET A 1 20.54 24.26 1.76
C MET A 1 19.29 24.10 0.95
N ASP A 2 19.12 22.96 0.32
CA ASP A 2 17.92 22.67 -0.45
C ASP A 2 16.71 22.62 0.49
N LYS A 3 15.59 23.20 0.06
CA LYS A 3 14.37 23.30 0.86
C LYS A 3 13.83 21.89 1.14
N LYS A 4 13.78 21.47 2.41
CA LYS A 4 13.15 20.20 2.79
C LYS A 4 11.62 20.29 2.66
N ILE A 5 11.00 19.19 2.24
CA ILE A 5 9.53 19.03 2.23
C ILE A 5 9.04 18.95 3.68
N ARG A 6 8.17 19.87 4.06
CA ARG A 6 7.61 19.98 5.41
C ARG A 6 6.35 19.11 5.54
N VAL A 7 6.44 18.08 6.38
CA VAL A 7 5.44 17.02 6.47
C VAL A 7 4.59 17.15 7.74
N GLY A 8 3.28 16.99 7.58
CA GLY A 8 2.35 16.72 8.67
C GLY A 8 1.86 15.26 8.60
N LEU A 9 2.06 14.48 9.66
CA LEU A 9 1.60 13.09 9.74
C LEU A 9 0.30 12.99 10.54
N VAL A 10 -0.72 12.35 9.96
CA VAL A 10 -2.04 12.18 10.57
C VAL A 10 -2.31 10.71 10.87
N GLY A 11 -2.45 10.39 12.16
CA GLY A 11 -2.42 9.03 12.69
C GLY A 11 -1.01 8.57 12.98
N VAL A 12 -0.71 8.25 14.25
CA VAL A 12 0.60 7.72 14.69
C VAL A 12 0.46 6.34 15.34
N GLY A 13 -0.55 5.59 14.92
CA GLY A 13 -0.78 4.18 15.31
C GLY A 13 0.25 3.23 14.70
N GLY A 14 -0.16 2.01 14.30
CA GLY A 14 0.73 1.01 13.72
C GLY A 14 1.50 1.54 12.51
N MET A 15 0.81 1.77 11.39
CA MET A 15 1.43 2.25 10.16
C MET A 15 2.00 3.66 10.28
N GLY A 16 1.25 4.59 10.90
CA GLY A 16 1.79 5.93 11.15
C GLY A 16 3.03 5.93 12.04
N GLY A 17 3.21 4.91 12.89
CA GLY A 17 4.44 4.69 13.63
C GLY A 17 5.61 4.27 12.72
N CYS A 18 5.34 3.44 11.72
CA CYS A 18 6.33 3.06 10.70
C CYS A 18 6.76 4.29 9.89
N HIS A 19 5.80 5.06 9.36
CA HIS A 19 6.08 6.29 8.61
C HIS A 19 6.83 7.32 9.47
N PHE A 20 6.43 7.48 10.74
CA PHE A 20 7.09 8.40 11.67
C PHE A 20 8.60 8.17 11.76
N TYR A 21 9.04 6.92 11.95
CA TYR A 21 10.46 6.58 12.03
C TYR A 21 11.18 6.62 10.68
N ASN A 22 10.48 6.39 9.58
CA ASN A 22 11.08 6.49 8.25
C ASN A 22 11.35 7.95 7.83
N TYR A 23 10.55 8.93 8.29
CA TYR A 23 10.90 10.35 8.05
C TYR A 23 12.25 10.77 8.67
N GLU A 24 12.74 10.07 9.69
CA GLU A 24 14.08 10.33 10.26
C GLU A 24 15.22 9.94 9.30
N LYS A 25 14.94 9.08 8.33
CA LYS A 25 15.92 8.58 7.34
C LYS A 25 15.85 9.32 6.01
N ILE A 26 14.81 10.13 5.77
CA ILE A 26 14.60 10.89 4.53
C ILE A 26 15.21 12.28 4.68
N GLU A 27 16.40 12.47 4.09
CA GLU A 27 17.19 13.71 4.26
C GLU A 27 16.48 14.97 3.75
N ASN A 28 15.71 14.86 2.68
CA ASN A 28 15.01 15.94 2.01
C ASN A 28 13.55 16.13 2.46
N ALA A 29 13.15 15.50 3.58
CA ALA A 29 11.89 15.75 4.27
C ALA A 29 12.13 16.14 5.74
N GLU A 30 11.15 16.83 6.33
CA GLU A 30 11.13 17.20 7.74
C GLU A 30 9.74 16.94 8.31
N LEU A 31 9.62 16.03 9.28
CA LEU A 31 8.37 15.82 10.01
C LEU A 31 8.18 16.96 11.03
N VAL A 32 7.31 17.91 10.69
CA VAL A 32 7.07 19.14 11.48
C VAL A 32 6.04 18.93 12.58
N ALA A 33 4.98 18.18 12.26
CA ALA A 33 3.84 18.01 13.15
C ALA A 33 3.19 16.63 13.00
N VAL A 34 2.62 16.15 14.08
CA VAL A 34 1.77 14.95 14.09
C VAL A 34 0.37 15.28 14.62
N CYS A 35 -0.63 14.57 14.12
CA CYS A 35 -2.01 14.67 14.57
C CYS A 35 -2.57 13.27 14.86
N ASP A 36 -2.93 13.00 16.11
CA ASP A 36 -3.65 11.77 16.51
C ASP A 36 -4.66 12.13 17.61
N VAL A 37 -5.87 11.57 17.52
CA VAL A 37 -6.91 11.81 18.56
C VAL A 37 -6.46 11.34 19.93
N ARG A 38 -5.56 10.36 20.00
CA ARG A 38 -4.94 9.84 21.22
C ARG A 38 -3.65 10.61 21.51
N ARG A 39 -3.81 11.73 22.23
CA ARG A 39 -2.68 12.62 22.54
C ARG A 39 -1.51 11.91 23.21
N ASP A 40 -1.78 10.93 24.08
CA ASP A 40 -0.74 10.22 24.81
C ASP A 40 0.08 9.29 23.92
N VAL A 41 -0.56 8.64 22.95
CA VAL A 41 0.13 7.85 21.90
C VAL A 41 1.07 8.76 21.11
N ALA A 42 0.57 9.93 20.68
CA ALA A 42 1.39 10.90 19.96
C ALA A 42 2.58 11.41 20.80
N LYS A 43 2.37 11.72 22.10
CA LYS A 43 3.43 12.14 23.01
C LYS A 43 4.50 11.05 23.18
N GLN A 44 4.09 9.81 23.38
CA GLN A 44 5.01 8.67 23.50
C GLN A 44 5.86 8.50 22.25
N LYS A 45 5.24 8.61 21.06
CA LYS A 45 5.91 8.48 19.76
C LYS A 45 6.90 9.62 19.53
N VAL A 46 6.50 10.85 19.74
CA VAL A 46 7.34 12.04 19.56
C VAL A 46 8.50 12.08 20.55
N GLY A 47 8.26 11.72 21.81
CA GLY A 47 9.32 11.71 22.86
C GLY A 47 9.95 13.10 23.04
N LYS A 48 11.27 13.17 22.91
CA LYS A 48 12.07 14.41 23.03
C LYS A 48 12.28 15.18 21.72
N ARG A 49 11.69 14.72 20.61
CA ARG A 49 11.86 15.36 19.28
C ARG A 49 11.14 16.69 19.22
N ASN A 50 11.66 17.62 18.45
CA ASN A 50 11.04 18.92 18.22
C ASN A 50 9.91 18.83 17.17
N ILE A 51 8.88 18.01 17.43
CA ILE A 51 7.72 17.78 16.57
C ILE A 51 6.47 18.22 17.32
N LYS A 52 5.65 19.06 16.67
CA LYS A 52 4.42 19.58 17.28
C LYS A 52 3.32 18.52 17.30
N ILE A 53 2.56 18.45 18.41
CA ILE A 53 1.51 17.45 18.61
C ILE A 53 0.14 18.10 18.61
N TYR A 54 -0.75 17.62 17.74
CA TYR A 54 -2.14 18.04 17.62
C TYR A 54 -3.10 16.86 17.80
N THR A 55 -4.32 17.16 18.25
CA THR A 55 -5.45 16.21 18.28
C THR A 55 -6.56 16.60 17.30
N ASN A 56 -6.35 17.70 16.58
CA ASN A 56 -7.27 18.20 15.57
C ASN A 56 -6.49 18.62 14.32
N LEU A 57 -6.90 18.06 13.19
CA LEU A 57 -6.24 18.29 11.90
C LEU A 57 -6.25 19.76 11.49
N ASP A 58 -7.41 20.45 11.63
CA ASP A 58 -7.50 21.85 11.19
C ASP A 58 -6.58 22.75 11.99
N ARG A 59 -6.43 22.49 13.31
CA ARG A 59 -5.44 23.21 14.12
C ARG A 59 -4.01 22.93 13.68
N MET A 60 -3.69 21.68 13.33
CA MET A 60 -2.37 21.36 12.78
C MET A 60 -2.07 22.17 11.51
N LEU A 61 -3.03 22.20 10.58
CA LEU A 61 -2.91 22.94 9.32
C LEU A 61 -2.82 24.45 9.51
N GLN A 62 -3.53 25.01 10.48
CA GLN A 62 -3.54 26.46 10.75
C GLN A 62 -2.23 26.98 11.38
N HIS A 63 -1.55 26.15 12.18
CA HIS A 63 -0.41 26.57 12.97
C HIS A 63 0.95 26.11 12.43
N ASN A 64 0.97 25.51 11.25
CA ASN A 64 2.20 25.04 10.62
C ASN A 64 2.16 25.32 9.12
N GLU A 65 3.29 25.72 8.59
CA GLU A 65 3.55 25.71 7.16
C GLU A 65 3.94 24.29 6.78
N LEU A 66 3.11 23.63 5.97
CA LEU A 66 3.29 22.24 5.53
C LEU A 66 3.19 22.21 4.01
N ASP A 67 4.04 21.41 3.38
CA ASP A 67 4.01 21.15 1.94
C ASP A 67 3.19 19.88 1.64
N MET A 68 3.25 18.91 2.55
CA MET A 68 2.71 17.56 2.37
C MET A 68 2.02 17.07 3.64
N ILE A 69 0.93 16.31 3.45
CA ILE A 69 0.25 15.58 4.53
C ILE A 69 0.28 14.09 4.23
N ASP A 70 0.70 13.33 5.22
CA ASP A 70 0.72 11.87 5.21
C ASP A 70 -0.42 11.32 6.06
N ILE A 71 -1.31 10.53 5.45
CA ILE A 71 -2.55 10.02 6.06
C ILE A 71 -2.34 8.55 6.44
N CYS A 72 -2.21 8.28 7.73
CA CYS A 72 -2.10 6.94 8.33
C CYS A 72 -3.26 6.66 9.30
N THR A 73 -4.44 7.13 8.97
CA THR A 73 -5.67 6.95 9.75
C THR A 73 -6.37 5.63 9.40
N PRO A 74 -7.44 5.23 10.11
CA PRO A 74 -8.30 4.12 9.67
C PRO A 74 -8.89 4.34 8.27
N SER A 75 -9.01 3.26 7.50
CA SER A 75 -9.34 3.29 6.06
C SER A 75 -10.64 4.04 5.72
N TYR A 76 -11.66 3.98 6.59
CA TYR A 76 -12.91 4.70 6.37
C TYR A 76 -12.78 6.23 6.39
N MET A 77 -11.66 6.76 6.87
CA MET A 77 -11.38 8.21 6.91
C MET A 77 -10.63 8.70 5.67
N HIS A 78 -9.97 7.84 4.92
CA HIS A 78 -9.04 8.19 3.84
C HIS A 78 -9.67 9.10 2.80
N LYS A 79 -10.82 8.72 2.23
CA LYS A 79 -11.53 9.49 1.20
C LYS A 79 -11.73 10.96 1.58
N ASN A 80 -12.41 11.17 2.71
CA ASN A 80 -12.80 12.52 3.11
C ASN A 80 -11.59 13.38 3.46
N MET A 81 -10.58 12.77 4.05
CA MET A 81 -9.34 13.45 4.43
C MET A 81 -8.52 13.80 3.20
N ALA A 82 -8.32 12.86 2.27
CA ALA A 82 -7.59 13.10 1.02
C ALA A 82 -8.24 14.23 0.20
N ILE A 83 -9.57 14.17 -0.01
CA ILE A 83 -10.31 15.22 -0.72
C ILE A 83 -10.15 16.58 -0.04
N LYS A 84 -10.28 16.64 1.29
CA LYS A 84 -10.13 17.88 2.05
C LYS A 84 -8.74 18.49 1.88
N LEU A 85 -7.71 17.67 1.98
CA LEU A 85 -6.31 18.12 1.95
C LEU A 85 -5.88 18.54 0.55
N LEU A 86 -6.25 17.80 -0.48
CA LEU A 86 -6.00 18.16 -1.87
C LEU A 86 -6.65 19.50 -2.23
N LYS A 87 -7.92 19.71 -1.85
CA LYS A 87 -8.63 20.98 -2.04
C LYS A 87 -7.99 22.16 -1.28
N LYS A 88 -7.28 21.88 -0.18
CA LYS A 88 -6.53 22.90 0.57
C LYS A 88 -5.13 23.14 0.00
N GLY A 89 -4.73 22.45 -1.06
CA GLY A 89 -3.45 22.67 -1.76
C GLY A 89 -2.25 21.96 -1.15
N TYR A 90 -2.45 20.87 -0.43
CA TYR A 90 -1.35 20.00 0.07
C TYR A 90 -1.07 18.84 -0.88
N HIS A 91 0.21 18.44 -1.01
CA HIS A 91 0.54 17.12 -1.51
C HIS A 91 0.10 16.06 -0.50
N VAL A 92 -0.40 14.93 -0.95
CA VAL A 92 -0.99 13.91 -0.06
C VAL A 92 -0.43 12.53 -0.37
N LEU A 93 0.25 11.94 0.61
CA LEU A 93 0.47 10.50 0.71
C LEU A 93 -0.66 9.91 1.56
N CYS A 94 -1.24 8.81 1.13
CA CYS A 94 -2.33 8.18 1.86
C CYS A 94 -2.10 6.68 1.98
N GLU A 95 -2.17 6.14 3.18
CA GLU A 95 -2.13 4.71 3.37
C GLU A 95 -3.23 3.99 2.57
N LYS A 96 -2.91 2.74 2.21
CA LYS A 96 -3.88 1.86 1.53
C LYS A 96 -5.00 1.42 2.50
N PRO A 97 -6.15 1.05 1.98
CA PRO A 97 -6.64 1.27 0.63
C PRO A 97 -6.98 2.75 0.38
N MET A 98 -6.92 3.21 -0.86
CA MET A 98 -7.33 4.58 -1.20
C MET A 98 -8.71 4.93 -0.62
N THR A 99 -9.65 4.01 -0.75
CA THR A 99 -11.03 4.10 -0.26
C THR A 99 -11.59 2.69 -0.04
N LEU A 100 -12.77 2.59 0.58
CA LEU A 100 -13.43 1.31 0.83
C LEU A 100 -14.25 0.78 -0.37
N ASN A 101 -14.45 1.59 -1.41
CA ASN A 101 -15.19 1.22 -2.62
C ASN A 101 -14.80 2.07 -3.82
N SER A 102 -15.03 1.55 -5.03
CA SER A 102 -14.66 2.18 -6.29
C SER A 102 -15.33 3.53 -6.54
N LYS A 103 -16.61 3.69 -6.20
CA LYS A 103 -17.35 4.96 -6.37
C LYS A 103 -16.72 6.11 -5.58
N ASP A 104 -16.16 5.81 -4.41
CA ASP A 104 -15.48 6.81 -3.61
C ASP A 104 -14.05 7.06 -4.10
N ALA A 105 -13.38 6.06 -4.71
CA ALA A 105 -12.10 6.25 -5.36
C ALA A 105 -12.21 7.20 -6.56
N GLU A 106 -13.26 7.08 -7.38
CA GLU A 106 -13.54 8.01 -8.50
C GLU A 106 -13.59 9.47 -8.03
N LYS A 107 -14.24 9.75 -6.89
CA LYS A 107 -14.31 11.10 -6.32
C LYS A 107 -12.94 11.63 -5.87
N VAL A 108 -12.08 10.77 -5.33
CA VAL A 108 -10.71 11.17 -4.96
C VAL A 108 -9.90 11.49 -6.20
N ILE A 109 -10.00 10.67 -7.26
CA ILE A 109 -9.34 10.92 -8.55
C ILE A 109 -9.80 12.24 -9.16
N GLU A 110 -11.11 12.49 -9.19
CA GLU A 110 -11.67 13.75 -9.72
C GLU A 110 -11.01 14.97 -9.06
N VAL A 111 -10.90 14.95 -7.72
CA VAL A 111 -10.26 16.03 -6.97
C VAL A 111 -8.75 16.06 -7.20
N ALA A 112 -8.08 14.91 -7.25
CA ALA A 112 -6.64 14.86 -7.51
C ALA A 112 -6.27 15.42 -8.89
N LYS A 113 -7.10 15.17 -9.91
CA LYS A 113 -6.95 15.74 -11.27
C LYS A 113 -7.21 17.24 -11.33
N ALA A 114 -8.07 17.75 -10.46
CA ALA A 114 -8.43 19.18 -10.42
C ALA A 114 -7.38 20.05 -9.68
N THR A 115 -6.29 19.45 -9.19
CA THR A 115 -5.22 20.17 -8.47
C THR A 115 -3.85 19.92 -9.11
N ASP A 116 -2.93 20.86 -8.92
CA ASP A 116 -1.50 20.72 -9.26
C ASP A 116 -0.73 19.83 -8.26
N LYS A 117 -1.36 19.49 -7.11
CA LYS A 117 -0.70 18.71 -6.06
C LYS A 117 -0.58 17.22 -6.40
N ASN A 118 0.44 16.61 -5.86
CA ASN A 118 0.63 15.18 -5.97
C ASN A 118 -0.26 14.45 -4.97
N PHE A 119 -0.88 13.36 -5.42
CA PHE A 119 -1.57 12.39 -4.61
C PHE A 119 -1.03 11.00 -4.92
N MET A 120 -0.65 10.24 -3.90
CA MET A 120 -0.19 8.85 -4.02
C MET A 120 -0.77 8.02 -2.89
N VAL A 121 -1.14 6.79 -3.21
CA VAL A 121 -1.50 5.78 -2.20
C VAL A 121 -0.27 4.95 -1.87
N ALA A 122 -0.04 4.68 -0.59
CA ALA A 122 1.08 3.90 -0.10
C ALA A 122 0.88 2.40 -0.37
N HIS A 123 1.11 2.00 -1.62
CA HIS A 123 1.10 0.62 -2.06
C HIS A 123 2.49 0.00 -1.92
N VAL A 124 2.93 -0.20 -0.67
CA VAL A 124 4.28 -0.59 -0.28
C VAL A 124 4.82 -1.81 -1.01
N VAL A 125 3.96 -2.77 -1.36
CA VAL A 125 4.37 -4.01 -2.04
C VAL A 125 5.04 -3.72 -3.37
N ARG A 126 4.64 -2.66 -4.09
CA ARG A 126 5.31 -2.24 -5.34
C ARG A 126 6.77 -1.84 -5.12
N PHE A 127 7.16 -1.44 -3.91
CA PHE A 127 8.49 -0.97 -3.53
C PHE A 127 9.33 -2.02 -2.76
N MET A 128 8.75 -3.19 -2.50
CA MET A 128 9.46 -4.30 -1.88
C MET A 128 10.30 -5.05 -2.92
N LYS A 129 11.59 -5.27 -2.62
CA LYS A 129 12.56 -5.86 -3.53
C LYS A 129 12.09 -7.15 -4.22
N PRO A 130 11.52 -8.17 -3.55
CA PRO A 130 11.07 -9.40 -4.22
C PRO A 130 10.00 -9.15 -5.28
N TYR A 131 9.09 -8.21 -5.03
CA TYR A 131 8.02 -7.85 -5.97
C TYR A 131 8.53 -6.98 -7.12
N MET A 132 9.53 -6.14 -6.87
CA MET A 132 10.22 -5.39 -7.95
C MET A 132 10.95 -6.34 -8.90
N VAL A 133 11.62 -7.38 -8.37
CA VAL A 133 12.24 -8.43 -9.18
C VAL A 133 11.19 -9.18 -10.01
N LEU A 134 10.07 -9.58 -9.39
CA LEU A 134 8.97 -10.23 -10.12
C LEU A 134 8.42 -9.34 -11.24
N ARG A 135 8.19 -8.05 -10.98
CA ARG A 135 7.79 -7.07 -12.00
C ARG A 135 8.78 -7.00 -13.14
N SER A 136 10.08 -6.85 -12.82
CA SER A 136 11.16 -6.76 -13.82
C SER A 136 11.19 -7.99 -14.74
N ILE A 137 11.06 -9.20 -14.18
CA ILE A 137 11.03 -10.44 -14.96
C ILE A 137 9.78 -10.52 -15.86
N ILE A 138 8.62 -10.08 -15.37
CA ILE A 138 7.37 -10.04 -16.16
C ILE A 138 7.53 -9.03 -17.31
N GLU A 139 8.01 -7.83 -17.03
CA GLU A 139 8.11 -6.73 -18.01
C GLU A 139 9.20 -6.97 -19.05
N SER A 140 10.35 -7.53 -18.65
CA SER A 140 11.45 -7.87 -19.58
C SER A 140 11.19 -9.12 -20.43
N GLY A 141 10.32 -10.01 -19.96
CA GLY A 141 10.10 -11.31 -20.58
C GLY A 141 11.27 -12.29 -20.44
N GLU A 142 12.19 -12.05 -19.50
CA GLU A 142 13.42 -12.83 -19.28
C GLU A 142 13.16 -14.35 -19.17
N LEU A 143 12.09 -14.74 -18.47
CA LEU A 143 11.69 -16.14 -18.32
C LEU A 143 10.58 -16.58 -19.30
N GLY A 144 10.33 -15.79 -20.35
CA GLY A 144 9.21 -16.00 -21.27
C GLY A 144 7.88 -15.57 -20.67
N LYS A 145 6.76 -16.03 -21.27
CA LYS A 145 5.42 -15.66 -20.86
C LYS A 145 5.09 -16.18 -19.45
N LEU A 146 4.48 -15.35 -18.62
CA LEU A 146 3.90 -15.79 -17.34
C LEU A 146 2.72 -16.74 -17.61
N ILE A 147 2.76 -17.93 -17.03
CA ILE A 147 1.72 -18.95 -17.13
C ILE A 147 0.81 -18.89 -15.91
N ARG A 148 1.41 -18.79 -14.71
CA ARG A 148 0.69 -18.82 -13.45
C ARG A 148 1.36 -17.92 -12.42
N LEU A 149 0.53 -17.23 -11.62
CA LEU A 149 0.96 -16.49 -10.43
C LEU A 149 0.05 -16.83 -9.26
N ASP A 150 0.61 -17.45 -8.23
CA ASP A 150 -0.08 -17.71 -6.97
C ASP A 150 0.46 -16.75 -5.91
N MET A 151 -0.43 -16.02 -5.23
CA MET A 151 -0.07 -15.09 -4.17
C MET A 151 -0.87 -15.42 -2.91
N LYS A 152 -0.20 -15.42 -1.76
CA LYS A 152 -0.82 -15.68 -0.47
C LYS A 152 -0.41 -14.65 0.55
N ARG A 153 -1.42 -14.13 1.27
CA ARG A 153 -1.22 -13.20 2.38
C ARG A 153 -2.09 -13.62 3.55
N ILE A 154 -1.46 -14.15 4.58
CA ILE A 154 -2.11 -14.82 5.70
C ILE A 154 -1.60 -14.24 7.01
N SER A 155 -2.51 -13.98 7.94
CA SER A 155 -2.16 -13.55 9.30
C SER A 155 -3.22 -13.94 10.31
N GLY A 156 -2.91 -13.78 11.59
CA GLY A 156 -3.94 -13.72 12.62
C GLY A 156 -4.85 -12.50 12.39
N ILE A 157 -6.11 -12.59 12.85
CA ILE A 157 -7.03 -11.47 12.80
C ILE A 157 -6.46 -10.28 13.60
N PRO A 158 -6.49 -9.05 13.06
CA PRO A 158 -5.92 -7.89 13.75
C PRO A 158 -6.76 -7.51 14.99
N THR A 159 -6.22 -7.78 16.18
CA THR A 159 -6.83 -7.42 17.49
C THR A 159 -6.22 -6.17 18.09
N TRP A 160 -5.19 -5.61 17.48
CA TRP A 160 -4.40 -4.47 17.94
C TRP A 160 -4.89 -3.11 17.43
N SER A 161 -5.89 -3.12 16.53
CA SER A 161 -6.40 -1.89 15.94
C SER A 161 -7.18 -1.06 16.95
N TRP A 162 -7.03 0.28 16.88
CA TRP A 162 -7.76 1.20 17.76
C TRP A 162 -9.27 1.03 17.60
N GLU A 163 -10.01 0.82 18.71
CA GLU A 163 -11.45 0.55 18.69
C GLU A 163 -11.86 -0.59 17.75
N ASP A 164 -10.98 -1.57 17.55
CA ASP A 164 -11.25 -2.77 16.74
C ASP A 164 -11.73 -2.47 15.29
N TRP A 165 -11.38 -1.28 14.74
CA TRP A 165 -11.91 -0.83 13.45
C TRP A 165 -11.60 -1.80 12.31
N MET A 166 -10.49 -2.52 12.35
CA MET A 166 -10.11 -3.48 11.30
C MET A 166 -11.06 -4.67 11.25
N ARG A 167 -11.64 -5.07 12.39
CA ARG A 167 -12.63 -6.17 12.49
C ARG A 167 -14.04 -5.74 12.09
N ASP A 168 -14.29 -4.44 11.98
CA ASP A 168 -15.55 -3.91 11.43
C ASP A 168 -15.43 -3.79 9.90
N GLU A 169 -16.09 -4.69 9.16
CA GLU A 169 -16.06 -4.68 7.70
C GLU A 169 -16.54 -3.36 7.08
N LYS A 170 -17.42 -2.62 7.75
CA LYS A 170 -17.88 -1.29 7.28
C LYS A 170 -16.78 -0.25 7.38
N LYS A 171 -15.80 -0.45 8.26
CA LYS A 171 -14.69 0.48 8.48
C LYS A 171 -13.41 0.07 7.72
N SER A 172 -13.16 -1.25 7.60
CA SER A 172 -11.95 -1.78 6.97
C SER A 172 -12.17 -2.29 5.54
N GLY A 173 -13.40 -2.72 5.22
CA GLY A 173 -13.72 -3.46 4.00
C GLY A 173 -13.42 -4.94 4.09
N GLY A 174 -12.99 -5.46 5.28
CA GLY A 174 -12.65 -6.85 5.55
C GLY A 174 -11.36 -7.28 4.87
N VAL A 175 -11.06 -8.58 4.94
CA VAL A 175 -9.82 -9.16 4.41
C VAL A 175 -9.55 -8.80 2.94
N THR A 176 -10.61 -8.71 2.12
CA THR A 176 -10.46 -8.41 0.68
C THR A 176 -9.89 -7.02 0.44
N THR A 177 -10.37 -6.01 1.17
CA THR A 177 -10.00 -4.61 0.96
C THR A 177 -8.81 -4.18 1.82
N ASP A 178 -8.64 -4.79 3.01
CA ASP A 178 -7.54 -4.40 3.88
C ASP A 178 -6.27 -5.24 3.66
N LEU A 179 -6.40 -6.57 3.57
CA LEU A 179 -5.26 -7.46 3.45
C LEU A 179 -4.95 -7.85 2.00
N SER A 180 -5.93 -8.39 1.27
CA SER A 180 -5.71 -8.86 -0.11
C SER A 180 -5.40 -7.73 -1.08
N ILE A 181 -5.75 -6.48 -0.76
CA ILE A 181 -5.48 -5.32 -1.61
C ILE A 181 -4.01 -5.20 -1.98
N HIS A 182 -3.09 -5.64 -1.14
CA HIS A 182 -1.66 -5.59 -1.41
C HIS A 182 -1.27 -6.45 -2.63
N ASP A 183 -1.80 -7.68 -2.70
CA ASP A 183 -1.52 -8.62 -3.79
C ASP A 183 -2.36 -8.28 -5.02
N LEU A 184 -3.62 -7.90 -4.83
CA LEU A 184 -4.51 -7.43 -5.90
C LEU A 184 -3.96 -6.18 -6.58
N ASP A 185 -3.40 -5.25 -5.82
CA ASP A 185 -2.75 -4.05 -6.33
C ASP A 185 -1.50 -4.40 -7.14
N PHE A 186 -0.66 -5.28 -6.64
CA PHE A 186 0.52 -5.73 -7.37
C PHE A 186 0.12 -6.36 -8.71
N VAL A 187 -0.78 -7.34 -8.68
CA VAL A 187 -1.29 -8.02 -9.89
C VAL A 187 -1.87 -7.02 -10.89
N GLN A 188 -2.76 -6.14 -10.43
CA GLN A 188 -3.35 -5.10 -11.27
C GLN A 188 -2.29 -4.17 -11.86
N SER A 189 -1.24 -3.83 -11.12
CA SER A 189 -0.20 -2.91 -11.57
C SER A 189 0.72 -3.50 -12.66
N VAL A 190 0.81 -4.84 -12.76
CA VAL A 190 1.65 -5.52 -13.75
C VAL A 190 0.86 -6.18 -14.89
N LEU A 191 -0.38 -6.62 -14.64
CA LEU A 191 -1.20 -7.35 -15.61
C LEU A 191 -2.47 -6.58 -16.03
N GLY A 192 -2.79 -5.47 -15.36
CA GLY A 192 -4.05 -4.73 -15.60
C GLY A 192 -5.26 -5.38 -14.93
N MET A 193 -6.43 -5.19 -15.52
CA MET A 193 -7.69 -5.77 -15.03
C MET A 193 -7.91 -7.16 -15.62
N PRO A 194 -8.45 -8.13 -14.82
CA PRO A 194 -8.64 -9.49 -15.29
C PRO A 194 -9.83 -9.64 -16.27
N ASP A 195 -9.71 -10.61 -17.18
CA ASP A 195 -10.81 -11.00 -18.07
C ASP A 195 -11.94 -11.69 -17.29
N THR A 196 -11.58 -12.59 -16.35
CA THR A 196 -12.55 -13.31 -15.52
C THR A 196 -12.15 -13.29 -14.04
N ILE A 197 -13.15 -13.36 -13.17
CA ILE A 197 -12.97 -13.47 -11.72
C ILE A 197 -13.88 -14.57 -11.20
N GLN A 198 -13.32 -15.53 -10.46
CA GLN A 198 -14.01 -16.53 -9.67
C GLN A 198 -13.52 -16.45 -8.23
N SER A 199 -14.40 -16.14 -7.29
CA SER A 199 -14.02 -15.92 -5.89
C SER A 199 -14.94 -16.62 -4.91
N TYR A 200 -14.37 -17.04 -3.78
CA TYR A 200 -15.05 -17.62 -2.65
C TYR A 200 -14.63 -16.88 -1.37
N ARG A 201 -15.56 -16.65 -0.46
CA ARG A 201 -15.29 -15.97 0.81
C ARG A 201 -15.98 -16.62 1.97
N TYR A 202 -15.23 -16.92 3.02
CA TYR A 202 -15.71 -17.20 4.37
C TYR A 202 -15.63 -15.89 5.17
N ASN A 203 -16.78 -15.27 5.46
CA ASN A 203 -16.85 -13.87 5.84
C ASN A 203 -17.04 -13.67 7.35
N MET A 204 -15.99 -13.30 8.05
CA MET A 204 -15.99 -12.80 9.44
C MET A 204 -16.72 -13.68 10.47
N LYS A 205 -17.04 -14.93 10.12
CA LYS A 205 -17.59 -15.87 11.08
C LYS A 205 -16.50 -16.35 12.02
N ASP A 206 -16.80 -16.47 13.30
CA ASP A 206 -15.89 -16.99 14.34
C ASP A 206 -14.52 -16.27 14.34
N ASN A 207 -14.51 -14.98 14.01
CA ASN A 207 -13.30 -14.18 13.83
C ASN A 207 -12.34 -14.71 12.75
N ASN A 208 -12.83 -15.45 11.76
CA ASN A 208 -12.09 -15.79 10.57
C ASN A 208 -12.66 -15.06 9.35
N ASP A 209 -11.81 -14.56 8.48
CA ASP A 209 -12.19 -13.96 7.20
C ASP A 209 -11.20 -14.40 6.14
N THR A 210 -11.68 -15.13 5.15
CA THR A 210 -10.84 -15.70 4.08
C THR A 210 -11.46 -15.40 2.73
N VAL A 211 -10.63 -14.95 1.79
CA VAL A 211 -11.00 -14.82 0.38
C VAL A 211 -10.00 -15.55 -0.49
N VAL A 212 -10.49 -16.40 -1.38
CA VAL A 212 -9.69 -17.05 -2.42
C VAL A 212 -10.27 -16.64 -3.76
N THR A 213 -9.41 -16.11 -4.63
CA THR A 213 -9.82 -15.57 -5.92
C THR A 213 -8.94 -16.11 -7.02
N ASN A 214 -9.54 -16.70 -8.06
CA ASN A 214 -8.89 -17.03 -9.31
C ASN A 214 -9.28 -16.02 -10.39
N MET A 215 -8.31 -15.56 -11.15
CA MET A 215 -8.43 -14.56 -12.21
C MET A 215 -7.72 -15.05 -13.46
N THR A 216 -8.22 -14.69 -14.65
CA THR A 216 -7.53 -14.94 -15.92
C THR A 216 -7.15 -13.66 -16.60
N TYR A 217 -6.01 -13.68 -17.29
CA TYR A 217 -5.43 -12.60 -18.08
C TYR A 217 -4.92 -13.23 -19.40
N GLY A 218 -5.83 -13.37 -20.40
CA GLY A 218 -5.58 -14.21 -21.55
C GLY A 218 -5.33 -15.67 -21.11
N ASP A 219 -4.14 -16.20 -21.42
CA ASP A 219 -3.73 -17.56 -21.04
C ASP A 219 -3.02 -17.63 -19.67
N THR A 220 -2.90 -16.52 -18.95
CA THR A 220 -2.27 -16.47 -17.63
C THR A 220 -3.31 -16.68 -16.54
N LEU A 221 -3.06 -17.63 -15.62
CA LEU A 221 -3.87 -17.86 -14.43
C LEU A 221 -3.25 -17.18 -13.22
N VAL A 222 -4.04 -16.39 -12.49
CA VAL A 222 -3.63 -15.79 -11.21
C VAL A 222 -4.54 -16.26 -10.10
N SER A 223 -3.95 -16.69 -8.98
CA SER A 223 -4.66 -17.04 -7.75
C SER A 223 -4.19 -16.17 -6.59
N CYS A 224 -5.12 -15.51 -5.90
CA CYS A 224 -4.83 -14.72 -4.71
C CYS A 224 -5.63 -15.28 -3.53
N GLU A 225 -4.93 -15.54 -2.42
CA GLU A 225 -5.50 -15.90 -1.14
C GLU A 225 -5.18 -14.83 -0.10
N GLY A 226 -6.23 -14.24 0.51
CA GLY A 226 -6.10 -13.37 1.67
C GLY A 226 -6.87 -13.93 2.84
N THR A 227 -6.22 -14.09 3.98
CA THR A 227 -6.84 -14.76 5.14
C THR A 227 -6.44 -14.13 6.46
N TRP A 228 -7.43 -13.83 7.28
CA TRP A 228 -7.31 -13.62 8.71
C TRP A 228 -7.84 -14.81 9.48
N TYR A 229 -6.99 -15.46 10.25
CA TYR A 229 -7.36 -16.59 11.11
C TYR A 229 -7.55 -16.16 12.56
N ASN A 230 -8.50 -16.77 13.23
CA ASN A 230 -8.66 -16.65 14.69
C ASN A 230 -7.64 -17.54 15.44
N THR A 231 -6.39 -17.44 15.05
CA THR A 231 -5.29 -18.23 15.64
C THR A 231 -4.02 -17.38 15.70
N GLY A 232 -3.02 -17.83 16.44
CA GLY A 232 -1.69 -17.22 16.51
C GLY A 232 -0.80 -17.48 15.30
N ILE A 233 -1.35 -17.60 14.09
CA ILE A 233 -0.56 -17.78 12.87
C ILE A 233 0.30 -16.53 12.63
N PRO A 234 1.62 -16.67 12.40
CA PRO A 234 2.47 -15.58 12.00
C PRO A 234 2.04 -14.99 10.66
N PHE A 235 2.41 -13.75 10.42
CA PHE A 235 2.21 -13.13 9.11
C PHE A 235 3.03 -13.83 8.03
N HIS A 236 2.38 -14.22 6.94
CA HIS A 236 3.00 -14.79 5.75
C HIS A 236 2.57 -14.01 4.50
N ALA A 237 3.54 -13.59 3.71
CA ALA A 237 3.33 -13.03 2.37
C ALA A 237 4.24 -13.76 1.40
N THR A 238 3.68 -14.56 0.51
CA THR A 238 4.42 -15.43 -0.41
C THR A 238 3.86 -15.33 -1.81
N PHE A 239 4.69 -15.66 -2.81
CA PHE A 239 4.22 -15.87 -4.18
C PHE A 239 4.99 -17.00 -4.87
N LEU A 240 4.34 -17.63 -5.86
CA LEU A 240 4.96 -18.50 -6.85
C LEU A 240 4.54 -18.03 -8.24
N ALA A 241 5.52 -17.59 -9.04
CA ALA A 241 5.35 -17.24 -10.44
C ALA A 241 5.99 -18.29 -11.34
N VAL A 242 5.21 -18.90 -12.22
CA VAL A 242 5.65 -19.91 -13.19
C VAL A 242 5.60 -19.31 -14.58
N PHE A 243 6.73 -19.35 -15.27
CA PHE A 243 6.91 -18.85 -16.63
C PHE A 243 7.17 -20.00 -17.61
N GLN A 244 7.18 -19.74 -18.90
CA GLN A 244 7.51 -20.73 -19.93
C GLN A 244 8.89 -21.35 -19.73
N ASN A 245 9.89 -20.57 -19.29
CA ASN A 245 11.27 -20.97 -19.21
C ASN A 245 11.84 -20.95 -17.78
N GLY A 246 10.97 -20.88 -16.76
CA GLY A 246 11.46 -20.87 -15.38
C GLY A 246 10.40 -20.48 -14.36
N SER A 247 10.87 -20.21 -13.14
CA SER A 247 10.00 -19.80 -12.02
C SER A 247 10.69 -18.79 -11.12
N LEU A 248 9.88 -17.99 -10.43
CA LEU A 248 10.30 -17.16 -9.32
C LEU A 248 9.38 -17.44 -8.13
N GLU A 249 9.97 -17.69 -6.96
CA GLU A 249 9.23 -18.00 -5.74
C GLU A 249 9.73 -17.14 -4.58
N LEU A 250 8.80 -16.54 -3.85
CA LEU A 250 9.04 -15.95 -2.54
C LEU A 250 8.41 -16.85 -1.48
N SER A 251 9.24 -17.45 -0.64
CA SER A 251 8.83 -18.22 0.54
C SER A 251 9.54 -17.68 1.79
N ASP A 252 10.56 -18.33 2.30
CA ASP A 252 11.49 -17.82 3.32
C ASP A 252 12.54 -16.90 2.72
N LYS A 253 12.86 -17.12 1.43
CA LYS A 253 13.76 -16.33 0.57
C LYS A 253 13.16 -16.19 -0.82
N LEU A 254 13.84 -15.42 -1.66
CA LEU A 254 13.53 -15.36 -3.08
C LEU A 254 14.34 -16.44 -3.81
N TYR A 255 13.65 -17.26 -4.61
CA TYR A 255 14.24 -18.35 -5.41
C TYR A 255 13.94 -18.13 -6.88
N LYS A 256 14.98 -18.25 -7.73
CA LYS A 256 14.84 -18.29 -9.19
C LYS A 256 15.21 -19.69 -9.69
N ASN A 257 14.26 -20.36 -10.35
CA ASN A 257 14.43 -21.74 -10.79
C ASN A 257 14.85 -22.71 -9.67
N GLY A 258 14.31 -22.53 -8.47
CA GLY A 258 14.65 -23.34 -7.29
C GLY A 258 15.99 -23.01 -6.64
N VAL A 259 16.73 -22.03 -7.14
CA VAL A 259 18.01 -21.58 -6.57
C VAL A 259 17.80 -20.30 -5.78
N PRO A 260 18.23 -20.21 -4.50
CA PRO A 260 18.16 -18.98 -3.73
C PRO A 260 18.90 -17.84 -4.44
N MET A 261 18.27 -16.68 -4.52
CA MET A 261 18.91 -15.48 -5.04
C MET A 261 19.69 -14.78 -3.93
N GLU A 262 20.96 -14.45 -4.20
CA GLU A 262 21.76 -13.62 -3.31
C GLU A 262 21.22 -12.16 -3.29
N ALA A 263 21.44 -11.46 -2.18
CA ALA A 263 20.92 -10.11 -2.01
C ALA A 263 21.36 -9.13 -3.12
N ASP A 264 22.55 -9.31 -3.67
CA ASP A 264 23.08 -8.47 -4.76
C ASP A 264 22.58 -8.85 -6.16
N GLU A 265 22.18 -10.12 -6.38
CA GLU A 265 21.64 -10.59 -7.67
C GLU A 265 20.21 -10.16 -7.91
N ALA A 266 19.49 -9.85 -6.85
CA ALA A 266 18.12 -9.34 -6.92
C ALA A 266 18.05 -7.85 -7.31
N LYS A 267 19.02 -7.33 -8.11
CA LYS A 267 18.93 -5.99 -8.68
C LYS A 267 17.86 -5.97 -9.74
N SER A 268 16.80 -5.18 -9.54
CA SER A 268 15.86 -4.88 -10.61
C SER A 268 16.49 -3.81 -11.50
N GLU A 269 17.08 -4.19 -12.63
CA GLU A 269 17.60 -3.23 -13.61
C GLU A 269 16.50 -2.43 -14.32
N ALA A 270 15.26 -2.89 -14.25
CA ALA A 270 14.17 -2.40 -15.09
C ALA A 270 13.42 -1.15 -14.57
N VAL A 271 13.57 -0.77 -13.29
CA VAL A 271 12.82 0.36 -12.74
C VAL A 271 13.76 1.32 -12.03
N ASP A 272 14.18 2.37 -12.75
CA ASP A 272 14.86 3.51 -12.14
C ASP A 272 13.82 4.42 -11.47
N LEU A 273 13.61 4.22 -10.16
CA LEU A 273 12.72 5.05 -9.36
C LEU A 273 13.43 6.28 -8.76
N GLY A 274 14.70 6.50 -9.09
CA GLY A 274 15.51 7.55 -8.48
C GLY A 274 15.74 7.37 -6.97
N ILE A 275 15.58 6.13 -6.46
CA ILE A 275 15.75 5.76 -5.05
C ILE A 275 16.71 4.57 -4.93
N ASN A 276 17.37 4.45 -3.77
CA ASN A 276 18.22 3.30 -3.49
C ASN A 276 17.39 2.09 -3.06
N VAL A 277 16.94 1.29 -4.02
CA VAL A 277 16.19 0.04 -3.78
C VAL A 277 17.05 -1.10 -3.21
N GLY A 278 18.35 -0.90 -2.99
CA GLY A 278 19.20 -1.83 -2.26
C GLY A 278 18.83 -1.94 -0.77
N ASN A 279 18.00 -1.04 -0.26
CA ASN A 279 17.42 -1.12 1.07
C ASN A 279 16.13 -1.94 1.02
N ASP A 280 16.02 -3.01 1.80
CA ASP A 280 14.83 -3.89 1.83
C ASP A 280 13.59 -3.24 2.50
N ASP A 281 13.68 -1.97 2.91
CA ASP A 281 12.59 -1.22 3.53
C ASP A 281 11.68 -0.59 2.47
N GLY A 282 10.71 -1.36 1.98
CA GLY A 282 9.73 -0.89 1.01
C GLY A 282 8.95 0.36 1.47
N TYR A 283 8.71 0.52 2.77
CA TYR A 283 8.05 1.71 3.33
C TYR A 283 8.93 2.96 3.20
N LEU A 284 10.22 2.85 3.47
CA LEU A 284 11.14 3.95 3.24
C LEU A 284 11.21 4.31 1.76
N ASN A 285 11.28 3.29 0.89
CA ASN A 285 11.37 3.46 -0.55
C ASN A 285 10.16 4.21 -1.12
N GLU A 286 8.93 3.82 -0.75
CA GLU A 286 7.72 4.50 -1.24
C GLU A 286 7.62 5.96 -0.76
N MET A 287 7.97 6.23 0.49
CA MET A 287 7.95 7.57 1.05
C MET A 287 9.01 8.46 0.40
N GLN A 288 10.23 7.95 0.22
CA GLN A 288 11.32 8.66 -0.47
C GLN A 288 10.96 8.95 -1.93
N TYR A 289 10.37 7.97 -2.64
CA TYR A 289 9.89 8.16 -4.02
C TYR A 289 8.88 9.31 -4.10
N PHE A 290 7.89 9.34 -3.20
CA PHE A 290 6.87 10.39 -3.20
C PHE A 290 7.46 11.78 -2.89
N VAL A 291 8.38 11.88 -1.93
CA VAL A 291 9.11 13.12 -1.61
C VAL A 291 9.91 13.60 -2.82
N ASN A 292 10.61 12.71 -3.52
CA ASN A 292 11.35 13.04 -4.74
C ASN A 292 10.44 13.57 -5.84
N CYS A 293 9.27 12.93 -6.06
CA CYS A 293 8.28 13.43 -7.02
C CYS A 293 7.85 14.89 -6.74
N ILE A 294 7.69 15.24 -5.44
CA ILE A 294 7.34 16.62 -5.06
C ILE A 294 8.49 17.59 -5.37
N ILE A 295 9.72 17.24 -5.00
CA ILE A 295 10.91 18.09 -5.21
C ILE A 295 11.17 18.32 -6.70
N GLU A 296 11.06 17.27 -7.51
CA GLU A 296 11.27 17.31 -8.95
C GLU A 296 10.07 17.89 -9.72
N ASN A 297 9.00 18.25 -9.01
CA ASN A 297 7.74 18.71 -9.60
C ASN A 297 7.18 17.74 -10.66
N LYS A 298 7.30 16.43 -10.39
CA LYS A 298 6.79 15.34 -11.22
C LYS A 298 5.58 14.72 -10.57
N LYS A 299 4.65 14.19 -11.37
CA LYS A 299 3.56 13.34 -10.86
C LYS A 299 4.11 11.94 -10.55
N PRO A 300 3.59 11.25 -9.50
CA PRO A 300 3.98 9.87 -9.21
C PRO A 300 3.41 8.93 -10.31
N ASP A 301 4.27 8.43 -11.17
CA ASP A 301 3.94 7.57 -12.31
C ASP A 301 4.00 6.07 -11.97
N PHE A 302 4.82 5.69 -10.99
CA PHE A 302 4.92 4.29 -10.53
C PHE A 302 3.70 3.84 -9.71
N VAL A 303 3.05 4.77 -8.96
CA VAL A 303 1.80 4.56 -8.25
C VAL A 303 0.86 5.71 -8.55
N THR A 304 0.19 5.65 -9.71
CA THR A 304 -0.76 6.69 -10.10
C THR A 304 -2.06 6.60 -9.30
N PRO A 305 -2.77 7.71 -9.09
CA PRO A 305 -4.10 7.68 -8.48
C PRO A 305 -5.06 6.74 -9.21
N GLU A 306 -5.00 6.71 -10.54
CA GLU A 306 -5.83 5.85 -11.38
C GLU A 306 -5.55 4.37 -11.15
N SER A 307 -4.27 3.97 -11.10
CA SER A 307 -3.87 2.60 -10.81
C SER A 307 -4.36 2.16 -9.42
N SER A 308 -4.20 3.03 -8.41
CA SER A 308 -4.69 2.75 -7.05
C SER A 308 -6.22 2.60 -6.99
N ALA A 309 -6.95 3.37 -7.79
CA ALA A 309 -8.41 3.23 -7.90
C ALA A 309 -8.83 1.94 -8.62
N GLN A 310 -8.05 1.49 -9.61
CA GLN A 310 -8.29 0.19 -10.27
C GLN A 310 -8.10 -0.96 -9.28
N SER A 311 -7.15 -0.85 -8.35
CA SER A 311 -6.97 -1.84 -7.28
C SER A 311 -8.18 -1.91 -6.34
N VAL A 312 -8.76 -0.75 -5.97
CA VAL A 312 -10.02 -0.71 -5.22
C VAL A 312 -11.19 -1.27 -6.05
N MET A 313 -11.25 -0.96 -7.35
CA MET A 313 -12.27 -1.50 -8.24
C MET A 313 -12.18 -3.03 -8.35
N LEU A 314 -10.98 -3.58 -8.47
CA LEU A 314 -10.75 -5.03 -8.49
C LEU A 314 -11.23 -5.69 -7.18
N ALA A 315 -10.88 -5.12 -6.03
CA ALA A 315 -11.36 -5.59 -4.72
C ALA A 315 -12.91 -5.55 -4.62
N ASP A 316 -13.54 -4.49 -5.13
CA ASP A 316 -15.00 -4.39 -5.19
C ASP A 316 -15.65 -5.43 -6.11
N MET A 317 -15.03 -5.69 -7.28
CA MET A 317 -15.50 -6.73 -8.20
C MET A 317 -15.41 -8.11 -7.55
N ILE A 318 -14.33 -8.39 -6.85
CA ILE A 318 -14.12 -9.64 -6.09
C ILE A 318 -15.20 -9.78 -5.01
N LYS A 319 -15.41 -8.77 -4.17
CA LYS A 319 -16.45 -8.80 -3.13
C LYS A 319 -17.85 -9.06 -3.70
N LYS A 320 -18.19 -8.46 -4.85
CA LYS A 320 -19.49 -8.65 -5.51
C LYS A 320 -19.65 -10.04 -6.11
N LYS A 321 -18.57 -10.62 -6.64
CA LYS A 321 -18.59 -11.95 -7.29
C LYS A 321 -18.32 -13.09 -6.32
N ALA A 322 -17.81 -12.80 -5.11
CA ALA A 322 -17.46 -13.84 -4.14
C ALA A 322 -18.69 -14.66 -3.71
N LYS A 323 -18.63 -15.96 -3.95
CA LYS A 323 -19.59 -16.91 -3.41
C LYS A 323 -19.31 -17.04 -1.91
N LYS A 324 -20.29 -16.68 -1.10
CA LYS A 324 -20.20 -16.82 0.37
C LYS A 324 -20.37 -18.29 0.78
N LEU A 325 -19.51 -18.72 1.69
CA LEU A 325 -19.52 -20.07 2.30
C LEU A 325 -20.17 -20.04 3.68
#